data_21bc0a4c03a834001c9689b1b432511f
#
_entry.id   21bc0a4c03a834001c9689b1b432511f
#
_cell.length_a   1.000
_cell.length_b   1.000
_cell.length_c   1.000
_cell.angle_alpha   90.00
_cell.angle_beta   90.00
_cell.angle_gamma   90.00
#
_symmetry.space_group_name_H-M   'P 1'
#
loop_
_entity.id
_entity.type
_entity.pdbx_description
1 polymer ?
#
loop_
_entity_poly.entity_id
_entity_poly.type
_entity_poly.pdbx_seq_one_letter_code
_entity_poly.pdbx_strand_id
1 'polypeptide(L)'
;MNLKPLLSFFFALFFFILNLLKPQIGWAFDTSDPSVSLLQNRISNNFSKKYCNAIQNGFSKDEAMKFAIVKTENIISFSYNPQKKWIEKNDLANHISLQVVSDCGWSFGLIGKEGIDYFKSYFLEIYEKTTPEKNFSR
;
A
#
# COMPACT_ATOMS: atom_id res chain seq x y z
N MET A 1 -30.44 32.43 44.02
CA MET A 1 -30.26 32.12 42.58
C MET A 1 -30.19 30.61 42.42
N ASN A 2 -31.18 30.03 41.71
CA ASN A 2 -31.24 28.59 41.50
C ASN A 2 -30.21 28.19 40.44
N LEU A 3 -29.08 27.59 40.86
CA LEU A 3 -27.98 27.15 39.98
C LEU A 3 -28.36 25.90 39.15
N LYS A 4 -29.44 25.23 39.48
CA LYS A 4 -29.87 23.96 38.88
C LYS A 4 -30.19 24.04 37.37
N PRO A 5 -30.89 25.07 36.84
CA PRO A 5 -31.18 25.13 35.41
C PRO A 5 -29.92 25.42 34.56
N LEU A 6 -28.96 26.16 35.12
CA LEU A 6 -27.73 26.51 34.41
C LEU A 6 -26.84 25.31 34.19
N LEU A 7 -26.72 24.45 35.19
CA LEU A 7 -25.93 23.21 35.13
C LEU A 7 -26.48 22.22 34.10
N SER A 8 -27.82 22.11 34.00
CA SER A 8 -28.50 21.27 33.00
C SER A 8 -28.25 21.75 31.56
N PHE A 9 -28.19 23.06 31.37
CA PHE A 9 -27.92 23.63 30.04
C PHE A 9 -26.49 23.38 29.59
N PHE A 10 -25.51 23.45 30.49
CA PHE A 10 -24.11 23.14 30.20
C PHE A 10 -23.90 21.64 29.85
N PHE A 11 -24.60 20.74 30.53
CA PHE A 11 -24.56 19.31 30.21
C PHE A 11 -25.15 19.02 28.82
N ALA A 12 -26.28 19.63 28.49
CA ALA A 12 -26.90 19.45 27.18
C ALA A 12 -26.00 19.99 26.03
N LEU A 13 -25.37 21.17 26.25
CA LEU A 13 -24.45 21.78 25.30
C LEU A 13 -23.19 20.91 25.10
N PHE A 14 -22.66 20.38 26.19
CA PHE A 14 -21.46 19.50 26.16
C PHE A 14 -21.73 18.22 25.39
N PHE A 15 -22.89 17.57 25.60
CA PHE A 15 -23.31 16.40 24.83
C PHE A 15 -23.54 16.72 23.34
N PHE A 16 -24.02 17.91 23.03
CA PHE A 16 -24.21 18.34 21.63
C PHE A 16 -22.87 18.54 20.93
N ILE A 17 -21.89 19.16 21.58
CA ILE A 17 -20.54 19.37 21.06
C ILE A 17 -19.82 18.02 20.88
N LEU A 18 -19.96 17.07 21.81
CA LEU A 18 -19.40 15.73 21.68
C LEU A 18 -19.97 14.94 20.49
N ASN A 19 -21.23 15.19 20.10
CA ASN A 19 -21.83 14.57 18.92
C ASN A 19 -21.36 15.22 17.62
N LEU A 20 -20.98 16.50 17.62
CA LEU A 20 -20.39 17.20 16.47
C LEU A 20 -18.92 16.82 16.25
N LEU A 21 -18.23 16.39 17.31
CA LEU A 21 -16.83 15.94 17.28
C LEU A 21 -16.68 14.42 16.99
N LYS A 22 -17.76 13.75 16.55
CA LYS A 22 -17.59 12.39 16.02
C LYS A 22 -16.69 12.51 14.78
N PRO A 23 -15.43 12.03 14.84
CA PRO A 23 -14.66 11.90 13.63
C PRO A 23 -15.53 11.05 12.70
N GLN A 24 -15.90 11.58 11.58
CA GLN A 24 -16.37 10.77 10.46
C GLN A 24 -15.14 9.96 10.04
N ILE A 25 -14.84 8.88 10.78
CA ILE A 25 -14.05 7.79 10.27
C ILE A 25 -14.94 7.22 9.18
N GLY A 26 -14.90 7.85 8.04
CA GLY A 26 -15.36 7.29 6.80
C GLY A 26 -14.52 6.02 6.62
N TRP A 27 -15.05 4.90 7.08
CA TRP A 27 -14.67 3.62 6.55
C TRP A 27 -15.09 3.71 5.08
N ALA A 28 -14.19 4.25 4.26
CA ALA A 28 -14.21 3.94 2.86
C ALA A 28 -14.06 2.42 2.83
N PHE A 29 -15.18 1.75 2.80
CA PHE A 29 -15.25 0.33 2.50
C PHE A 29 -14.69 0.28 1.08
N ASP A 30 -13.40 -0.03 1.00
CA ASP A 30 -12.74 -0.32 -0.25
C ASP A 30 -13.53 -1.49 -0.85
N THR A 31 -14.29 -1.18 -1.90
CA THR A 31 -15.12 -2.15 -2.61
C THR A 31 -14.27 -3.07 -3.49
N SER A 32 -12.97 -3.17 -3.20
CA SER A 32 -12.10 -4.13 -3.83
C SER A 32 -12.57 -5.55 -3.46
N ASP A 33 -12.79 -6.36 -4.48
CA ASP A 33 -13.08 -7.78 -4.31
C ASP A 33 -12.05 -8.39 -3.33
N PRO A 34 -12.48 -9.07 -2.25
CA PRO A 34 -11.57 -9.66 -1.28
C PRO A 34 -10.49 -10.55 -1.92
N SER A 35 -10.78 -11.15 -3.06
CA SER A 35 -9.85 -11.97 -3.83
C SER A 35 -8.73 -11.12 -4.47
N VAL A 36 -9.01 -9.90 -4.89
CA VAL A 36 -8.03 -8.94 -5.45
C VAL A 36 -7.10 -8.47 -4.34
N SER A 37 -7.65 -8.11 -3.19
CA SER A 37 -6.87 -7.70 -2.01
C SER A 37 -5.92 -8.81 -1.53
N LEU A 38 -6.39 -10.06 -1.47
CA LEU A 38 -5.54 -11.21 -1.12
C LEU A 38 -4.40 -11.42 -2.12
N LEU A 39 -4.68 -11.23 -3.41
CA LEU A 39 -3.66 -11.36 -4.45
C LEU A 39 -2.63 -10.23 -4.36
N GLN A 40 -3.06 -8.98 -4.15
CA GLN A 40 -2.16 -7.84 -3.95
C GLN A 40 -1.25 -8.06 -2.75
N ASN A 41 -1.79 -8.50 -1.62
CA ASN A 41 -1.02 -8.82 -0.41
C ASN A 41 -0.01 -9.94 -0.66
N ARG A 42 -0.39 -10.99 -1.38
CA ARG A 42 0.51 -12.10 -1.73
C ARG A 42 1.66 -11.64 -2.64
N ILE A 43 1.36 -10.80 -3.62
CA ILE A 43 2.37 -10.23 -4.53
C ILE A 43 3.33 -9.34 -3.73
N SER A 44 2.79 -8.42 -2.93
CA SER A 44 3.57 -7.46 -2.15
C SER A 44 4.50 -8.14 -1.16
N ASN A 45 4.00 -9.14 -0.42
CA ASN A 45 4.81 -9.93 0.50
C ASN A 45 5.93 -10.70 -0.22
N ASN A 46 5.64 -11.27 -1.38
CA ASN A 46 6.64 -12.02 -2.16
C ASN A 46 7.71 -11.09 -2.73
N PHE A 47 7.28 -9.95 -3.26
CA PHE A 47 8.18 -8.92 -3.77
C PHE A 47 9.09 -8.39 -2.66
N SER A 48 8.52 -7.98 -1.53
CA SER A 48 9.27 -7.44 -0.41
C SER A 48 10.34 -8.40 0.09
N LYS A 49 9.98 -9.67 0.30
CA LYS A 49 10.95 -10.69 0.70
C LYS A 49 12.11 -10.81 -0.27
N LYS A 50 11.85 -10.78 -1.57
CA LYS A 50 12.91 -10.90 -2.59
C LYS A 50 13.79 -9.67 -2.64
N TYR A 51 13.18 -8.48 -2.60
CA TYR A 51 13.90 -7.22 -2.59
C TYR A 51 14.78 -7.09 -1.35
N CYS A 52 14.20 -7.26 -0.16
CA CYS A 52 14.92 -7.13 1.11
C CYS A 52 16.06 -8.16 1.23
N ASN A 53 15.83 -9.41 0.81
CA ASN A 53 16.88 -10.43 0.79
C ASN A 53 18.00 -10.07 -0.18
N ALA A 54 17.69 -9.53 -1.35
CA ALA A 54 18.71 -9.12 -2.31
C ALA A 54 19.57 -7.99 -1.74
N ILE A 55 18.96 -6.98 -1.12
CA ILE A 55 19.67 -5.89 -0.43
C ILE A 55 20.58 -6.45 0.68
N GLN A 56 20.07 -7.35 1.51
CA GLN A 56 20.86 -7.99 2.58
C GLN A 56 22.04 -8.80 2.05
N ASN A 57 21.93 -9.36 0.85
CA ASN A 57 23.00 -10.08 0.16
C ASN A 57 23.95 -9.17 -0.65
N GLY A 58 23.84 -7.85 -0.50
CA GLY A 58 24.77 -6.88 -1.08
C GLY A 58 24.46 -6.46 -2.52
N PHE A 59 23.27 -6.79 -3.04
CA PHE A 59 22.83 -6.21 -4.33
C PHE A 59 22.62 -4.70 -4.20
N SER A 60 22.91 -3.97 -5.26
CA SER A 60 22.52 -2.57 -5.37
C SER A 60 20.99 -2.45 -5.39
N LYS A 61 20.45 -1.27 -5.07
CA LYS A 61 19.00 -1.02 -5.08
C LYS A 61 18.36 -1.36 -6.44
N ASP A 62 19.05 -1.01 -7.53
CA ASP A 62 18.58 -1.26 -8.90
C ASP A 62 18.57 -2.75 -9.24
N GLU A 63 19.62 -3.48 -8.87
CA GLU A 63 19.69 -4.93 -9.09
C GLU A 63 18.64 -5.67 -8.26
N ALA A 64 18.49 -5.29 -6.99
CA ALA A 64 17.47 -5.86 -6.11
C ALA A 64 16.06 -5.59 -6.64
N MET A 65 15.79 -4.39 -7.16
CA MET A 65 14.51 -4.03 -7.76
C MET A 65 14.22 -4.87 -9.00
N LYS A 66 15.13 -4.93 -9.95
CA LYS A 66 14.99 -5.75 -11.17
C LYS A 66 14.82 -7.23 -10.84
N PHE A 67 15.62 -7.74 -9.91
CA PHE A 67 15.50 -9.11 -9.44
C PHE A 67 14.13 -9.41 -8.84
N ALA A 68 13.64 -8.55 -7.96
CA ALA A 68 12.34 -8.72 -7.32
C ALA A 68 11.18 -8.64 -8.33
N ILE A 69 11.23 -7.71 -9.29
CA ILE A 69 10.24 -7.60 -10.37
C ILE A 69 10.19 -8.90 -11.18
N VAL A 70 11.31 -9.34 -11.73
CA VAL A 70 11.38 -10.54 -12.58
C VAL A 70 10.89 -11.79 -11.83
N LYS A 71 11.30 -11.94 -10.58
CA LYS A 71 10.90 -13.12 -9.77
C LYS A 71 9.45 -13.08 -9.32
N THR A 72 8.88 -11.90 -9.17
CA THR A 72 7.47 -11.74 -8.80
C THR A 72 6.57 -11.80 -10.02
N GLU A 73 7.00 -11.26 -11.15
CA GLU A 73 6.27 -11.35 -12.41
C GLU A 73 6.07 -12.79 -12.85
N ASN A 74 7.06 -13.65 -12.69
CA ASN A 74 6.92 -15.09 -12.98
C ASN A 74 5.79 -15.72 -12.16
N ILE A 75 5.60 -15.34 -10.89
CA ILE A 75 4.49 -15.83 -10.06
C ILE A 75 3.15 -15.30 -10.57
N ILE A 76 3.13 -14.06 -11.04
CA ILE A 76 1.93 -13.41 -11.57
C ILE A 76 1.56 -13.98 -12.95
N SER A 77 2.54 -14.26 -13.80
CA SER A 77 2.33 -14.73 -15.18
C SER A 77 1.97 -16.21 -15.27
N PHE A 78 2.51 -17.05 -14.39
CA PHE A 78 2.19 -18.49 -14.35
C PHE A 78 0.83 -18.79 -13.73
N SER A 79 0.30 -17.91 -12.90
CA SER A 79 -1.08 -18.01 -12.46
C SER A 79 -1.94 -17.38 -13.54
N TYR A 80 -2.60 -18.21 -14.37
CA TYR A 80 -3.74 -17.78 -15.19
C TYR A 80 -4.84 -17.35 -14.21
N ASN A 81 -4.68 -16.16 -13.67
CA ASN A 81 -5.60 -15.62 -12.69
C ASN A 81 -6.40 -14.50 -13.37
N PRO A 82 -7.70 -14.72 -13.64
CA PRO A 82 -8.57 -13.70 -14.21
C PRO A 82 -8.63 -12.42 -13.35
N GLN A 83 -8.28 -12.53 -12.06
CA GLN A 83 -8.25 -11.40 -11.12
C GLN A 83 -7.12 -10.41 -11.41
N LYS A 84 -6.07 -10.80 -12.14
CA LYS A 84 -4.97 -9.89 -12.55
C LYS A 84 -5.47 -8.68 -13.35
N LYS A 85 -6.55 -8.85 -14.12
CA LYS A 85 -7.18 -7.78 -14.91
C LYS A 85 -7.72 -6.62 -14.06
N TRP A 86 -7.98 -6.88 -12.78
CA TRP A 86 -8.61 -5.94 -11.87
C TRP A 86 -7.62 -5.26 -10.91
N ILE A 87 -6.33 -5.63 -10.96
CA ILE A 87 -5.31 -5.00 -10.14
C ILE A 87 -4.79 -3.76 -10.85
N GLU A 88 -5.12 -2.60 -10.32
CA GLU A 88 -4.55 -1.35 -10.80
C GLU A 88 -3.06 -1.27 -10.46
N LYS A 89 -2.26 -0.85 -11.43
CA LYS A 89 -0.79 -0.76 -11.31
C LYS A 89 -0.37 0.15 -10.16
N ASN A 90 -1.03 1.29 -9.99
CA ASN A 90 -0.73 2.23 -8.92
C ASN A 90 -1.06 1.68 -7.53
N ASP A 91 -2.15 0.92 -7.40
CA ASP A 91 -2.54 0.30 -6.15
C ASP A 91 -1.57 -0.81 -5.77
N LEU A 92 -1.19 -1.65 -6.72
CA LEU A 92 -0.16 -2.66 -6.50
C LEU A 92 1.17 -2.05 -6.09
N ALA A 93 1.60 -0.97 -6.76
CA ALA A 93 2.82 -0.25 -6.42
C ALA A 93 2.76 0.32 -5.00
N ASN A 94 1.60 0.81 -4.58
CA ASN A 94 1.39 1.30 -3.22
C ASN A 94 1.50 0.16 -2.19
N HIS A 95 0.85 -0.98 -2.42
CA HIS A 95 0.93 -2.15 -1.54
C HIS A 95 2.36 -2.70 -1.44
N ILE A 96 3.08 -2.78 -2.56
CA ILE A 96 4.50 -3.19 -2.58
C ILE A 96 5.35 -2.23 -1.76
N SER A 97 5.15 -0.91 -1.93
CA SER A 97 5.93 0.11 -1.22
C SER A 97 5.71 0.09 0.27
N LEU A 98 4.45 -0.04 0.69
CA LEU A 98 4.09 -0.20 2.11
C LEU A 98 4.80 -1.42 2.71
N GLN A 99 4.77 -2.55 2.02
CA GLN A 99 5.37 -3.78 2.51
C GLN A 99 6.89 -3.70 2.58
N VAL A 100 7.56 -3.17 1.55
CA VAL A 100 9.04 -3.04 1.53
C VAL A 100 9.51 -2.06 2.61
N VAL A 101 8.87 -0.90 2.74
CA VAL A 101 9.23 0.09 3.75
C VAL A 101 9.04 -0.48 5.16
N SER A 102 7.97 -1.25 5.37
CA SER A 102 7.72 -1.95 6.64
C SER A 102 8.77 -3.02 6.95
N ASP A 103 9.14 -3.83 5.95
CA ASP A 103 9.99 -5.00 6.17
C ASP A 103 11.49 -4.65 6.27
N CYS A 104 11.96 -3.71 5.44
CA CYS A 104 13.38 -3.39 5.38
C CYS A 104 13.72 -1.92 5.06
N GLY A 105 12.73 -1.01 4.96
CA GLY A 105 12.96 0.38 4.60
C GLY A 105 13.94 1.10 5.51
N TRP A 106 13.94 0.78 6.80
CA TRP A 106 14.84 1.34 7.81
C TRP A 106 16.33 1.11 7.49
N SER A 107 16.68 0.00 6.83
CA SER A 107 18.07 -0.36 6.51
C SER A 107 18.69 0.53 5.43
N PHE A 108 17.88 1.24 4.65
CA PHE A 108 18.34 2.16 3.61
C PHE A 108 17.65 3.55 3.67
N GLY A 109 17.15 3.89 4.86
CA GLY A 109 16.68 5.25 5.17
C GLY A 109 15.29 5.59 4.64
N LEU A 110 14.48 4.60 4.23
CA LEU A 110 13.11 4.83 3.82
C LEU A 110 12.16 4.63 5.01
N ILE A 111 11.60 5.73 5.51
CA ILE A 111 10.77 5.74 6.71
C ILE A 111 9.50 6.54 6.43
N GLY A 112 8.38 6.05 6.96
CA GLY A 112 7.10 6.75 6.93
C GLY A 112 6.57 7.00 5.52
N LYS A 113 5.70 7.99 5.41
CA LYS A 113 5.00 8.31 4.15
C LYS A 113 5.96 8.69 3.03
N GLU A 114 6.98 9.49 3.32
CA GLU A 114 7.97 9.92 2.34
C GLU A 114 8.75 8.75 1.75
N GLY A 115 9.13 7.78 2.60
CA GLY A 115 9.78 6.55 2.15
C GLY A 115 8.88 5.70 1.25
N ILE A 116 7.59 5.63 1.56
CA ILE A 116 6.60 4.90 0.77
C ILE A 116 6.42 5.57 -0.60
N ASP A 117 6.21 6.89 -0.63
CA ASP A 117 5.99 7.65 -1.86
C ASP A 117 7.23 7.58 -2.78
N TYR A 118 8.44 7.67 -2.20
CA TYR A 118 9.69 7.49 -2.93
C TYR A 118 9.80 6.09 -3.54
N PHE A 119 9.59 5.04 -2.74
CA PHE A 119 9.72 3.68 -3.22
C PHE A 119 8.68 3.34 -4.28
N LYS A 120 7.45 3.85 -4.14
CA LYS A 120 6.39 3.70 -5.13
C LYS A 120 6.80 4.26 -6.49
N SER A 121 7.32 5.49 -6.51
CA SER A 121 7.78 6.15 -7.74
C SER A 121 8.94 5.39 -8.37
N TYR A 122 9.89 4.95 -7.56
CA TYR A 122 11.05 4.17 -7.99
C TYR A 122 10.64 2.80 -8.55
N PHE A 123 9.72 2.10 -7.89
CA PHE A 123 9.18 0.83 -8.39
C PHE A 123 8.52 1.01 -9.76
N LEU A 124 7.66 2.01 -9.92
CA LEU A 124 6.95 2.27 -11.18
C LEU A 124 7.91 2.57 -12.32
N GLU A 125 8.93 3.38 -12.07
CA GLU A 125 9.96 3.72 -13.07
C GLU A 125 10.70 2.48 -13.57
N ILE A 126 11.16 1.63 -12.66
CA ILE A 126 11.92 0.42 -13.05
C ILE A 126 11.00 -0.64 -13.64
N TYR A 127 9.77 -0.77 -13.13
CA TYR A 127 8.81 -1.73 -13.64
C TYR A 127 8.47 -1.46 -15.13
N GLU A 128 8.26 -0.20 -15.52
CA GLU A 128 8.01 0.19 -16.91
C GLU A 128 9.17 -0.12 -17.84
N LYS A 129 10.40 0.05 -17.35
CA LYS A 129 11.62 -0.27 -18.11
C LYS A 129 11.87 -1.77 -18.24
N THR A 130 11.47 -2.54 -17.22
CA THR A 130 11.78 -3.97 -17.13
C THR A 130 10.70 -4.83 -17.80
N THR A 131 9.46 -4.35 -17.81
CA THR A 131 8.30 -5.03 -18.38
C THR A 131 7.72 -4.19 -19.50
N PRO A 132 8.38 -4.09 -20.67
CA PRO A 132 7.81 -3.37 -21.79
C PRO A 132 6.45 -4.00 -22.11
N GLU A 133 5.44 -3.15 -22.17
CA GLU A 133 4.09 -3.55 -22.54
C GLU A 133 4.18 -4.42 -23.81
N LYS A 134 3.89 -5.71 -23.65
CA LYS A 134 3.62 -6.54 -24.82
C LYS A 134 2.34 -5.98 -25.41
N ASN A 135 2.49 -5.08 -26.38
CA ASN A 135 1.40 -4.63 -27.20
C ASN A 135 0.70 -5.88 -27.79
N PHE A 136 -0.32 -6.36 -27.10
CA PHE A 136 -1.32 -7.23 -27.69
C PHE A 136 -2.20 -6.38 -28.62
N SER A 137 -1.60 -5.91 -29.70
CA SER A 137 -2.36 -5.53 -30.87
C SER A 137 -2.79 -6.84 -31.54
N ARG A 138 -4.00 -7.28 -31.22
CA ARG A 138 -4.87 -8.06 -32.10
C ARG A 138 -6.30 -7.94 -31.63
#